data_1774b4813d60ee227ba87bebfb7fad26
#
_entry.id   1774b4813d60ee227ba87bebfb7fad26
#
_cell.length_a   1.000
_cell.length_b   1.000
_cell.length_c   1.000
_cell.angle_alpha   90.00
_cell.angle_beta   90.00
_cell.angle_gamma   90.00
#
_symmetry.space_group_name_H-M   'P 1'
#
loop_
_entity.id
_entity.type
_entity.pdbx_description
1 polymer ?
#
loop_
_entity_poly.entity_id
_entity_poly.type
_entity_poly.pdbx_seq_one_letter_code
_entity_poly.pdbx_strand_id
1 'polypeptide(L)'
;YEPRLMHFPASEEITDFLLARGEDINSRDRYGRTPIHARVRSRCLDQIPMLIARGGDINARDTSDQTALFGVVERFPVADVSRMIAWGADPRVVADSRVYGKATLMEYALRQESLFDAPRALPVMRLLLSLGAPVGERVPVALRSMDRMRCTFVTHGLPDHLSQSRVDEASAALSELCALFGVEQREAQPAPVVGERLELDPSVPALRQHGELWDLLVPDSGQCQTLQGEVIRIAGRVGHEVYDNGGINWDRSFGKLLDQYLSVVRSGLPMPPDSVARAEAAVASLKSRSMSDQAVDDITELA
;
A
#
# COMPACT_ATOMS: atom_id res chain seq x y z
N TYR A 1 -9.93 -23.14 22.61
CA TYR A 1 -9.29 -23.09 21.28
C TYR A 1 -8.56 -24.43 21.09
N GLU A 2 -9.15 -25.36 20.38
CA GLU A 2 -8.45 -26.58 19.98
C GLU A 2 -7.74 -26.34 18.66
N PRO A 3 -6.39 -26.37 18.61
CA PRO A 3 -5.68 -26.32 17.36
C PRO A 3 -6.04 -27.59 16.55
N ARG A 4 -6.64 -27.41 15.38
CA ARG A 4 -6.97 -28.54 14.50
C ARG A 4 -5.69 -29.09 13.92
N LEU A 5 -5.37 -30.35 14.25
CA LEU A 5 -4.10 -31.00 13.87
C LEU A 5 -3.89 -31.03 12.36
N MET A 6 -4.96 -31.15 11.57
CA MET A 6 -4.92 -31.13 10.12
C MET A 6 -4.37 -29.84 9.51
N HIS A 7 -4.37 -28.71 10.26
CA HIS A 7 -3.82 -27.43 9.79
C HIS A 7 -2.30 -27.32 9.93
N PHE A 8 -1.65 -28.23 10.62
CA PHE A 8 -0.19 -28.24 10.70
C PHE A 8 0.41 -29.05 9.55
N PRO A 9 1.58 -28.63 9.00
CA PRO A 9 2.31 -29.46 8.05
C PRO A 9 2.61 -30.84 8.64
N ALA A 10 2.28 -31.89 7.89
CA ALA A 10 2.43 -33.26 8.32
C ALA A 10 2.77 -34.16 7.14
N SER A 11 3.37 -35.31 7.42
CA SER A 11 3.60 -36.36 6.40
C SER A 11 2.29 -37.01 5.95
N GLU A 12 2.34 -37.78 4.89
CA GLU A 12 1.17 -38.53 4.39
C GLU A 12 0.64 -39.51 5.44
N GLU A 13 1.54 -40.21 6.12
CA GLU A 13 1.16 -41.20 7.16
C GLU A 13 0.42 -40.54 8.34
N ILE A 14 0.90 -39.33 8.77
CA ILE A 14 0.23 -38.58 9.84
C ILE A 14 -1.12 -38.06 9.34
N THR A 15 -1.20 -37.59 8.11
CA THR A 15 -2.47 -37.14 7.53
C THR A 15 -3.48 -38.29 7.46
N ASP A 16 -3.07 -39.47 6.98
CA ASP A 16 -3.93 -40.64 6.89
C ASP A 16 -4.35 -41.14 8.28
N PHE A 17 -3.45 -41.10 9.26
CA PHE A 17 -3.78 -41.41 10.65
C PHE A 17 -4.86 -40.46 11.24
N LEU A 18 -4.76 -39.16 10.96
CA LEU A 18 -5.73 -38.16 11.40
C LEU A 18 -7.10 -38.41 10.75
N LEU A 19 -7.13 -38.70 9.45
CA LEU A 19 -8.35 -39.02 8.71
C LEU A 19 -9.01 -40.30 9.23
N ALA A 20 -8.23 -41.34 9.52
CA ALA A 20 -8.72 -42.60 10.14
C ALA A 20 -9.31 -42.36 11.53
N ARG A 21 -8.93 -41.28 12.22
CA ARG A 21 -9.48 -40.85 13.50
C ARG A 21 -10.70 -39.94 13.39
N GLY A 22 -11.17 -39.66 12.16
CA GLY A 22 -12.36 -38.87 11.92
C GLY A 22 -12.08 -37.37 11.77
N GLU A 23 -10.81 -36.94 11.64
CA GLU A 23 -10.51 -35.54 11.25
C GLU A 23 -10.99 -35.26 9.83
N ASP A 24 -11.53 -34.07 9.63
CA ASP A 24 -12.00 -33.62 8.32
C ASP A 24 -10.87 -32.93 7.55
N ILE A 25 -10.55 -33.40 6.32
CA ILE A 25 -9.56 -32.81 5.42
C ILE A 25 -9.89 -31.36 5.05
N ASN A 26 -11.17 -30.97 5.11
CA ASN A 26 -11.68 -29.61 4.85
C ASN A 26 -12.06 -28.88 6.14
N SER A 27 -11.58 -29.36 7.30
CA SER A 27 -11.83 -28.72 8.59
C SER A 27 -11.47 -27.23 8.55
N ARG A 28 -12.25 -26.39 9.24
CA ARG A 28 -12.08 -24.93 9.22
C ARG A 28 -11.59 -24.42 10.55
N ASP A 29 -10.60 -23.52 10.50
CA ASP A 29 -10.16 -22.76 11.68
C ASP A 29 -11.17 -21.63 12.01
N ARG A 30 -10.88 -20.81 13.02
CA ARG A 30 -11.72 -19.65 13.40
C ARG A 30 -11.88 -18.59 12.31
N TYR A 31 -11.01 -18.59 11.32
CA TYR A 31 -11.06 -17.71 10.17
C TYR A 31 -11.67 -18.40 8.93
N GLY A 32 -12.28 -19.58 9.10
CA GLY A 32 -12.83 -20.37 8.02
C GLY A 32 -11.80 -21.00 7.08
N ARG A 33 -10.52 -20.96 7.42
CA ARG A 33 -9.42 -21.47 6.60
C ARG A 33 -9.35 -22.99 6.70
N THR A 34 -9.10 -23.63 5.55
CA THR A 34 -8.89 -25.08 5.46
C THR A 34 -7.40 -25.44 5.61
N PRO A 35 -7.03 -26.73 5.74
CA PRO A 35 -5.64 -27.17 5.73
C PRO A 35 -4.86 -26.69 4.50
N ILE A 36 -5.47 -26.56 3.32
CA ILE A 36 -4.80 -26.00 2.12
C ILE A 36 -4.40 -24.53 2.35
N HIS A 37 -5.26 -23.70 2.91
CA HIS A 37 -4.90 -22.33 3.31
C HIS A 37 -3.72 -22.32 4.30
N ALA A 38 -3.72 -23.25 5.25
CA ALA A 38 -2.65 -23.37 6.22
C ALA A 38 -1.30 -23.74 5.58
N ARG A 39 -1.29 -24.63 4.56
CA ARG A 39 -0.07 -24.98 3.80
C ARG A 39 0.51 -23.78 3.06
N VAL A 40 -0.34 -22.96 2.42
CA VAL A 40 0.10 -21.70 1.79
C VAL A 40 0.76 -20.78 2.83
N ARG A 41 0.13 -20.57 3.99
CA ARG A 41 0.70 -19.72 5.05
C ARG A 41 2.02 -20.23 5.62
N SER A 42 2.15 -21.55 5.74
CA SER A 42 3.37 -22.21 6.23
C SER A 42 4.43 -22.40 5.15
N ARG A 43 4.19 -21.94 3.92
CA ARG A 43 5.07 -22.12 2.74
C ARG A 43 5.34 -23.60 2.39
N CYS A 44 4.41 -24.50 2.71
CA CYS A 44 4.49 -25.93 2.47
C CYS A 44 3.62 -26.35 1.27
N LEU A 45 3.80 -25.65 0.11
CA LEU A 45 2.97 -25.90 -1.08
C LEU A 45 3.06 -27.33 -1.59
N ASP A 46 4.21 -27.99 -1.42
CA ASP A 46 4.44 -29.37 -1.88
C ASP A 46 3.51 -30.39 -1.21
N GLN A 47 2.89 -30.04 -0.08
CA GLN A 47 1.92 -30.90 0.61
C GLN A 47 0.49 -30.73 0.09
N ILE A 48 0.19 -29.72 -0.75
CA ILE A 48 -1.15 -29.44 -1.26
C ILE A 48 -1.69 -30.58 -2.14
N PRO A 49 -0.92 -31.16 -3.09
CA PRO A 49 -1.40 -32.28 -3.89
C PRO A 49 -1.86 -33.48 -3.07
N MET A 50 -1.17 -33.77 -1.98
CA MET A 50 -1.52 -34.84 -1.05
C MET A 50 -2.88 -34.58 -0.38
N LEU A 51 -3.17 -33.32 0.03
CA LEU A 51 -4.47 -32.94 0.58
C LEU A 51 -5.58 -33.04 -0.46
N ILE A 52 -5.31 -32.58 -1.70
CA ILE A 52 -6.30 -32.68 -2.81
C ILE A 52 -6.62 -34.14 -3.11
N ALA A 53 -5.62 -35.02 -3.18
CA ALA A 53 -5.81 -36.45 -3.43
C ALA A 53 -6.71 -37.12 -2.36
N ARG A 54 -6.82 -36.54 -1.16
CA ARG A 54 -7.67 -36.99 -0.06
C ARG A 54 -8.99 -36.22 0.04
N GLY A 55 -9.38 -35.46 -0.99
CA GLY A 55 -10.64 -34.72 -1.04
C GLY A 55 -10.58 -33.32 -0.47
N GLY A 56 -9.37 -32.76 -0.29
CA GLY A 56 -9.19 -31.35 0.07
C GLY A 56 -9.66 -30.42 -1.05
N ASP A 57 -10.53 -29.47 -0.70
CA ASP A 57 -11.04 -28.48 -1.64
C ASP A 57 -10.07 -27.28 -1.78
N ILE A 58 -9.40 -27.21 -2.95
CA ILE A 58 -8.45 -26.13 -3.27
C ILE A 58 -9.15 -24.77 -3.47
N ASN A 59 -10.46 -24.78 -3.78
CA ASN A 59 -11.27 -23.60 -4.01
C ASN A 59 -12.13 -23.22 -2.79
N ALA A 60 -11.92 -23.88 -1.65
CA ALA A 60 -12.58 -23.52 -0.42
C ALA A 60 -12.34 -22.04 -0.08
N ARG A 61 -13.39 -21.37 0.41
CA ARG A 61 -13.34 -19.94 0.79
C ARG A 61 -13.25 -19.80 2.32
N ASP A 62 -12.45 -18.86 2.78
CA ASP A 62 -12.36 -18.49 4.20
C ASP A 62 -13.45 -17.47 4.61
N THR A 63 -13.41 -16.94 5.83
CA THR A 63 -14.38 -15.92 6.31
C THR A 63 -14.27 -14.57 5.59
N SER A 64 -13.19 -14.33 4.87
CA SER A 64 -13.00 -13.17 4.00
C SER A 64 -13.38 -13.45 2.54
N ASP A 65 -14.05 -14.57 2.30
CA ASP A 65 -14.44 -15.07 0.99
C ASP A 65 -13.26 -15.33 0.03
N GLN A 66 -12.05 -15.55 0.58
CA GLN A 66 -10.81 -15.78 -0.16
C GLN A 66 -10.49 -17.27 -0.25
N THR A 67 -10.03 -17.70 -1.43
CA THR A 67 -9.39 -19.00 -1.61
C THR A 67 -7.91 -18.96 -1.22
N ALA A 68 -7.28 -20.12 -1.06
CA ALA A 68 -5.85 -20.21 -0.79
C ALA A 68 -4.97 -19.53 -1.87
N LEU A 69 -5.48 -19.42 -3.11
CA LEU A 69 -4.78 -18.78 -4.23
C LEU A 69 -4.52 -17.28 -3.98
N PHE A 70 -5.38 -16.56 -3.24
CA PHE A 70 -5.13 -15.17 -2.86
C PHE A 70 -3.81 -15.00 -2.09
N GLY A 71 -3.54 -15.89 -1.14
CA GLY A 71 -2.28 -15.88 -0.40
C GLY A 71 -1.05 -16.24 -1.24
N VAL A 72 -1.24 -17.00 -2.34
CA VAL A 72 -0.15 -17.37 -3.24
C VAL A 72 0.19 -16.20 -4.17
N VAL A 73 -0.78 -15.56 -4.81
CA VAL A 73 -0.52 -14.42 -5.71
C VAL A 73 0.11 -13.22 -4.98
N GLU A 74 -0.20 -13.05 -3.70
CA GLU A 74 0.35 -11.96 -2.89
C GLU A 74 1.86 -12.12 -2.61
N ARG A 75 2.36 -13.35 -2.44
CA ARG A 75 3.67 -13.59 -1.79
C ARG A 75 4.62 -14.50 -2.54
N PHE A 76 4.14 -15.27 -3.50
CA PHE A 76 4.92 -16.33 -4.12
C PHE A 76 5.27 -15.98 -5.58
N PRO A 77 6.31 -16.59 -6.14
CA PRO A 77 6.67 -16.41 -7.55
C PRO A 77 5.59 -17.02 -8.46
N VAL A 78 5.57 -16.58 -9.73
CA VAL A 78 4.60 -17.03 -10.74
C VAL A 78 4.60 -18.56 -10.93
N ALA A 79 5.75 -19.23 -10.73
CA ALA A 79 5.83 -20.68 -10.80
C ALA A 79 4.89 -21.38 -9.79
N ASP A 80 4.80 -20.86 -8.58
CA ASP A 80 3.91 -21.41 -7.54
C ASP A 80 2.45 -21.07 -7.81
N VAL A 81 2.15 -19.89 -8.36
CA VAL A 81 0.81 -19.55 -8.86
C VAL A 81 0.39 -20.53 -9.95
N SER A 82 1.28 -20.81 -10.93
CA SER A 82 1.04 -21.78 -12.01
C SER A 82 0.77 -23.19 -11.45
N ARG A 83 1.53 -23.62 -10.44
CA ARG A 83 1.32 -24.92 -9.78
C ARG A 83 -0.06 -25.00 -9.12
N MET A 84 -0.48 -23.98 -8.39
CA MET A 84 -1.80 -23.95 -7.77
C MET A 84 -2.92 -24.06 -8.80
N ILE A 85 -2.79 -23.33 -9.92
CA ILE A 85 -3.75 -23.39 -11.03
C ILE A 85 -3.75 -24.78 -11.67
N ALA A 86 -2.57 -25.39 -11.89
CA ALA A 86 -2.46 -26.75 -12.41
C ALA A 86 -3.10 -27.81 -11.48
N TRP A 87 -3.14 -27.53 -10.18
CA TRP A 87 -3.86 -28.38 -9.19
C TRP A 87 -5.36 -28.09 -9.10
N GLY A 88 -5.89 -27.17 -9.89
CA GLY A 88 -7.33 -26.89 -10.00
C GLY A 88 -7.80 -25.65 -9.25
N ALA A 89 -6.90 -24.77 -8.79
CA ALA A 89 -7.31 -23.48 -8.26
C ALA A 89 -7.91 -22.59 -9.36
N ASP A 90 -9.06 -21.99 -9.11
CA ASP A 90 -9.74 -21.11 -10.06
C ASP A 90 -9.06 -19.73 -10.10
N PRO A 91 -8.47 -19.32 -11.26
CA PRO A 91 -7.83 -18.01 -11.40
C PRO A 91 -8.84 -16.86 -11.58
N ARG A 92 -10.13 -17.15 -11.76
CA ARG A 92 -11.17 -16.13 -11.99
C ARG A 92 -11.93 -15.75 -10.72
N VAL A 93 -11.53 -16.30 -9.59
CA VAL A 93 -12.21 -16.07 -8.33
C VAL A 93 -12.14 -14.58 -7.93
N VAL A 94 -13.29 -14.06 -7.49
CA VAL A 94 -13.42 -12.75 -6.85
C VAL A 94 -13.86 -13.00 -5.42
N ALA A 95 -13.17 -12.43 -4.46
CA ALA A 95 -13.60 -12.42 -3.07
C ALA A 95 -14.61 -11.27 -2.86
N ASP A 96 -15.65 -11.50 -2.06
CA ASP A 96 -16.63 -10.47 -1.67
C ASP A 96 -16.74 -10.45 -0.14
N SER A 97 -15.76 -9.83 0.49
CA SER A 97 -15.69 -9.73 1.95
C SER A 97 -16.62 -8.65 2.48
N ARG A 98 -17.41 -8.98 3.50
CA ARG A 98 -18.26 -8.00 4.20
C ARG A 98 -17.47 -6.84 4.81
N VAL A 99 -16.19 -7.05 5.11
CA VAL A 99 -15.32 -6.05 5.76
C VAL A 99 -14.51 -5.27 4.74
N TYR A 100 -13.98 -5.97 3.71
CA TYR A 100 -13.02 -5.37 2.76
C TYR A 100 -13.62 -5.14 1.36
N GLY A 101 -14.88 -5.52 1.15
CA GLY A 101 -15.54 -5.45 -0.14
C GLY A 101 -15.00 -6.44 -1.17
N LYS A 102 -15.27 -6.17 -2.45
CA LYS A 102 -14.82 -7.01 -3.56
C LYS A 102 -13.32 -6.85 -3.80
N ALA A 103 -12.66 -7.97 -4.07
CA ALA A 103 -11.24 -7.99 -4.40
C ALA A 103 -10.93 -9.11 -5.40
N THR A 104 -10.08 -8.81 -6.37
CA THR A 104 -9.58 -9.76 -7.37
C THR A 104 -8.20 -10.29 -6.99
N LEU A 105 -7.77 -11.38 -7.64
CA LEU A 105 -6.41 -11.90 -7.47
C LEU A 105 -5.35 -10.87 -7.93
N MET A 106 -5.65 -10.07 -8.96
CA MET A 106 -4.73 -9.04 -9.45
C MET A 106 -4.54 -7.90 -8.45
N GLU A 107 -5.60 -7.46 -7.77
CA GLU A 107 -5.50 -6.49 -6.68
C GLU A 107 -4.65 -7.03 -5.52
N TYR A 108 -4.79 -8.32 -5.22
CA TYR A 108 -3.98 -8.96 -4.20
C TYR A 108 -2.49 -9.09 -4.58
N ALA A 109 -2.19 -9.33 -5.86
CA ALA A 109 -0.82 -9.37 -6.34
C ALA A 109 -0.08 -8.02 -6.16
N LEU A 110 -0.82 -6.90 -6.14
CA LEU A 110 -0.31 -5.53 -5.97
C LEU A 110 -0.63 -4.93 -4.58
N ARG A 111 -1.15 -5.73 -3.64
CA ARG A 111 -1.69 -5.25 -2.36
C ARG A 111 -0.71 -4.43 -1.51
N GLN A 112 0.59 -4.71 -1.61
CA GLN A 112 1.62 -3.98 -0.86
C GLN A 112 1.90 -2.59 -1.43
N GLU A 113 1.47 -2.32 -2.67
CA GLU A 113 1.67 -1.07 -3.42
C GLU A 113 3.13 -0.59 -3.44
N SER A 114 4.07 -1.51 -3.22
CA SER A 114 5.50 -1.21 -3.23
C SER A 114 6.07 -1.35 -4.63
N LEU A 115 6.88 -0.37 -5.07
CA LEU A 115 7.62 -0.42 -6.32
C LEU A 115 8.40 -1.74 -6.46
N PHE A 116 9.00 -2.23 -5.38
CA PHE A 116 9.83 -3.43 -5.35
C PHE A 116 9.08 -4.74 -5.50
N ASP A 117 7.74 -4.70 -5.48
CA ASP A 117 6.90 -5.86 -5.81
C ASP A 117 6.65 -6.01 -7.31
N ALA A 118 6.92 -4.97 -8.12
CA ALA A 118 6.66 -4.99 -9.56
C ALA A 118 7.34 -6.16 -10.30
N PRO A 119 8.62 -6.51 -10.05
CA PRO A 119 9.27 -7.64 -10.73
C PRO A 119 8.60 -8.99 -10.43
N ARG A 120 8.10 -9.18 -9.21
CA ARG A 120 7.35 -10.38 -8.82
C ARG A 120 5.94 -10.36 -9.40
N ALA A 121 5.27 -9.23 -9.34
CA ALA A 121 3.87 -9.09 -9.75
C ALA A 121 3.69 -9.20 -11.28
N LEU A 122 4.60 -8.65 -12.07
CA LEU A 122 4.50 -8.60 -13.53
C LEU A 122 4.23 -9.98 -14.18
N PRO A 123 5.03 -11.03 -13.94
CA PRO A 123 4.76 -12.34 -14.52
C PRO A 123 3.45 -12.96 -13.97
N VAL A 124 3.09 -12.70 -12.72
CA VAL A 124 1.80 -13.15 -12.14
C VAL A 124 0.63 -12.48 -12.84
N MET A 125 0.70 -11.16 -13.07
CA MET A 125 -0.36 -10.40 -13.76
C MET A 125 -0.54 -10.87 -15.20
N ARG A 126 0.56 -11.11 -15.92
CA ARG A 126 0.51 -11.67 -17.28
C ARG A 126 -0.16 -13.05 -17.32
N LEU A 127 0.19 -13.93 -16.37
CA LEU A 127 -0.44 -15.24 -16.25
C LEU A 127 -1.93 -15.12 -15.98
N LEU A 128 -2.34 -14.33 -14.99
CA LEU A 128 -3.75 -14.14 -14.64
C LEU A 128 -4.56 -13.56 -15.79
N LEU A 129 -4.02 -12.58 -16.52
CA LEU A 129 -4.67 -12.02 -17.73
C LEU A 129 -4.86 -13.07 -18.82
N SER A 130 -3.83 -13.90 -19.07
CA SER A 130 -3.92 -14.96 -20.10
C SER A 130 -4.98 -16.02 -19.80
N LEU A 131 -5.34 -16.18 -18.53
CA LEU A 131 -6.38 -17.08 -18.04
C LEU A 131 -7.77 -16.42 -17.90
N GLY A 132 -7.88 -15.15 -18.28
CA GLY A 132 -9.13 -14.41 -18.21
C GLY A 132 -9.57 -14.06 -16.78
N ALA A 133 -8.62 -13.91 -15.85
CA ALA A 133 -8.91 -13.42 -14.52
C ALA A 133 -9.43 -11.96 -14.56
N PRO A 134 -10.39 -11.57 -13.71
CA PRO A 134 -10.91 -10.22 -13.70
C PRO A 134 -9.86 -9.22 -13.21
N VAL A 135 -9.80 -8.07 -13.89
CA VAL A 135 -9.02 -6.91 -13.45
C VAL A 135 -9.86 -6.13 -12.43
N GLY A 136 -9.30 -5.87 -11.25
CA GLY A 136 -9.98 -5.08 -10.22
C GLY A 136 -9.78 -3.59 -10.41
N GLU A 137 -10.71 -2.79 -9.88
CA GLU A 137 -10.69 -1.32 -9.98
C GLU A 137 -9.49 -0.68 -9.27
N ARG A 138 -8.92 -1.37 -8.29
CA ARG A 138 -7.75 -0.91 -7.52
C ARG A 138 -6.42 -1.14 -8.24
N VAL A 139 -6.37 -1.95 -9.29
CA VAL A 139 -5.12 -2.19 -10.04
C VAL A 139 -4.50 -0.89 -10.56
N PRO A 140 -5.23 0.01 -11.27
CA PRO A 140 -4.66 1.29 -11.68
C PRO A 140 -4.25 2.19 -10.52
N VAL A 141 -4.95 2.12 -9.38
CA VAL A 141 -4.61 2.90 -8.17
C VAL A 141 -3.28 2.44 -7.59
N ALA A 142 -3.11 1.12 -7.42
CA ALA A 142 -1.87 0.54 -6.93
C ALA A 142 -0.68 0.88 -7.84
N LEU A 143 -0.86 0.80 -9.17
CA LEU A 143 0.20 1.16 -10.12
C LEU A 143 0.59 2.65 -10.04
N ARG A 144 -0.38 3.56 -9.85
CA ARG A 144 -0.08 4.98 -9.63
C ARG A 144 0.65 5.24 -8.31
N SER A 145 0.33 4.47 -7.25
CA SER A 145 1.03 4.54 -5.96
C SER A 145 2.49 4.10 -6.11
N MET A 146 2.73 2.99 -6.83
CA MET A 146 4.08 2.51 -7.14
C MET A 146 4.85 3.51 -8.02
N ASP A 147 4.20 4.14 -9.00
CA ASP A 147 4.82 5.17 -9.85
C ASP A 147 5.17 6.44 -9.06
N ARG A 148 4.35 6.82 -8.07
CA ARG A 148 4.69 7.90 -7.14
C ARG A 148 6.00 7.59 -6.40
N MET A 149 6.14 6.39 -5.87
CA MET A 149 7.38 5.96 -5.18
C MET A 149 8.59 6.02 -6.12
N ARG A 150 8.44 5.58 -7.39
CA ARG A 150 9.49 5.71 -8.41
C ARG A 150 9.89 7.18 -8.63
N CYS A 151 8.91 8.08 -8.78
CA CYS A 151 9.17 9.51 -8.92
C CYS A 151 9.90 10.07 -7.70
N THR A 152 9.51 9.70 -6.48
CA THR A 152 10.19 10.13 -5.24
C THR A 152 11.66 9.76 -5.24
N PHE A 153 12.03 8.54 -5.68
CA PHE A 153 13.44 8.14 -5.78
C PHE A 153 14.24 8.94 -6.82
N VAL A 154 13.61 9.32 -7.92
CA VAL A 154 14.25 10.18 -8.93
C VAL A 154 14.42 11.60 -8.41
N THR A 155 13.41 12.13 -7.75
CA THR A 155 13.35 13.50 -7.23
C THR A 155 14.30 13.72 -6.04
N HIS A 156 14.27 12.83 -5.06
CA HIS A 156 14.96 13.02 -3.78
C HIS A 156 16.21 12.15 -3.60
N GLY A 157 16.49 11.27 -4.58
CA GLY A 157 17.57 10.29 -4.48
C GLY A 157 17.17 9.02 -3.71
N LEU A 158 18.10 8.07 -3.70
CA LEU A 158 17.88 6.78 -3.04
C LEU A 158 18.35 6.81 -1.59
N PRO A 159 17.59 6.18 -0.67
CA PRO A 159 18.09 5.87 0.67
C PRO A 159 19.35 4.98 0.61
N ASP A 160 20.28 5.15 1.54
CA ASP A 160 21.58 4.45 1.58
C ASP A 160 21.49 2.92 1.51
N HIS A 161 20.37 2.34 1.95
CA HIS A 161 20.16 0.89 1.96
C HIS A 161 19.63 0.33 0.63
N LEU A 162 19.32 1.17 -0.36
CA LEU A 162 18.83 0.79 -1.68
C LEU A 162 19.91 0.96 -2.74
N SER A 163 19.99 -0.02 -3.65
CA SER A 163 20.87 0.08 -4.81
C SER A 163 20.12 0.58 -6.05
N GLN A 164 20.80 1.38 -6.88
CA GLN A 164 20.25 1.87 -8.15
C GLN A 164 19.74 0.73 -9.03
N SER A 165 20.51 -0.35 -9.16
CA SER A 165 20.14 -1.51 -9.98
C SER A 165 18.80 -2.13 -9.56
N ARG A 166 18.50 -2.17 -8.25
CA ARG A 166 17.22 -2.70 -7.76
C ARG A 166 16.06 -1.78 -8.11
N VAL A 167 16.28 -0.48 -8.06
CA VAL A 167 15.27 0.53 -8.45
C VAL A 167 15.03 0.49 -9.95
N ASP A 168 16.11 0.34 -10.76
CA ASP A 168 16.00 0.23 -12.21
C ASP A 168 15.21 -0.99 -12.64
N GLU A 169 15.49 -2.16 -12.04
CA GLU A 169 14.75 -3.41 -12.28
C GLU A 169 13.26 -3.25 -11.93
N ALA A 170 12.98 -2.68 -10.76
CA ALA A 170 11.61 -2.46 -10.30
C ALA A 170 10.87 -1.45 -11.18
N SER A 171 11.54 -0.39 -11.61
CA SER A 171 10.99 0.65 -12.50
C SER A 171 10.69 0.10 -13.89
N ALA A 172 11.56 -0.75 -14.44
CA ALA A 172 11.33 -1.41 -15.72
C ALA A 172 10.09 -2.32 -15.65
N ALA A 173 9.98 -3.13 -14.59
CA ALA A 173 8.80 -3.99 -14.39
C ALA A 173 7.52 -3.18 -14.18
N LEU A 174 7.58 -2.05 -13.45
CA LEU A 174 6.44 -1.15 -13.29
C LEU A 174 6.02 -0.56 -14.64
N SER A 175 6.97 -0.12 -15.49
CA SER A 175 6.65 0.43 -16.81
C SER A 175 5.91 -0.57 -17.68
N GLU A 176 6.29 -1.86 -17.63
CA GLU A 176 5.58 -2.92 -18.33
C GLU A 176 4.19 -3.17 -17.74
N LEU A 177 4.03 -3.11 -16.41
CA LEU A 177 2.72 -3.20 -15.75
C LEU A 177 1.83 -2.03 -16.15
N CYS A 178 2.34 -0.81 -16.13
CA CYS A 178 1.58 0.38 -16.53
C CYS A 178 1.12 0.29 -17.99
N ALA A 179 2.00 -0.15 -18.90
CA ALA A 179 1.64 -0.38 -20.30
C ALA A 179 0.57 -1.48 -20.45
N LEU A 180 0.66 -2.56 -19.68
CA LEU A 180 -0.27 -3.68 -19.70
C LEU A 180 -1.71 -3.29 -19.30
N PHE A 181 -1.86 -2.33 -18.37
CA PHE A 181 -3.13 -1.86 -17.85
C PHE A 181 -3.55 -0.47 -18.34
N GLY A 182 -2.80 0.12 -19.28
CA GLY A 182 -3.11 1.45 -19.82
C GLY A 182 -3.01 2.58 -18.79
N VAL A 183 -2.11 2.43 -17.81
CA VAL A 183 -1.84 3.46 -16.80
C VAL A 183 -0.71 4.34 -17.28
N GLU A 184 -0.97 5.63 -17.41
CA GLU A 184 0.05 6.61 -17.76
C GLU A 184 1.00 6.84 -16.58
N GLN A 185 2.31 6.75 -16.83
CA GLN A 185 3.34 7.04 -15.83
C GLN A 185 3.62 8.55 -15.79
N ARG A 186 3.93 9.05 -14.61
CA ARG A 186 4.33 10.44 -14.41
C ARG A 186 5.76 10.65 -14.91
N GLU A 187 6.01 11.81 -15.48
CA GLU A 187 7.36 12.29 -15.69
C GLU A 187 7.95 12.72 -14.34
N ALA A 188 9.01 12.03 -13.91
CA ALA A 188 9.67 12.38 -12.66
C ALA A 188 10.48 13.67 -12.85
N GLN A 189 10.26 14.65 -11.98
CA GLN A 189 10.97 15.91 -11.99
C GLN A 189 12.11 15.89 -10.96
N PRO A 190 13.27 16.48 -11.25
CA PRO A 190 14.31 16.67 -10.25
C PRO A 190 13.81 17.58 -9.13
N ALA A 191 14.31 17.38 -7.91
CA ALA A 191 13.98 18.29 -6.82
C ALA A 191 14.39 19.73 -7.17
N PRO A 192 13.55 20.72 -6.86
CA PRO A 192 13.86 22.11 -7.11
C PRO A 192 15.12 22.54 -6.37
N VAL A 193 15.92 23.37 -7.02
CA VAL A 193 17.12 23.92 -6.37
C VAL A 193 16.69 24.96 -5.33
N VAL A 194 17.40 25.00 -4.19
CA VAL A 194 17.12 25.99 -3.12
C VAL A 194 17.15 27.40 -3.72
N GLY A 195 16.04 28.16 -3.57
CA GLY A 195 15.86 29.49 -4.12
C GLY A 195 15.17 29.52 -5.48
N GLU A 196 14.90 28.41 -6.09
CA GLU A 196 14.06 28.31 -7.29
C GLU A 196 12.61 28.65 -6.97
N ARG A 197 11.99 29.49 -7.79
CA ARG A 197 10.59 29.84 -7.64
C ARG A 197 9.72 28.80 -8.34
N LEU A 198 8.85 28.16 -7.57
CA LEU A 198 7.85 27.26 -8.12
C LEU A 198 6.64 28.09 -8.61
N GLU A 199 6.25 27.87 -9.87
CA GLU A 199 5.02 28.44 -10.41
C GLU A 199 3.89 27.44 -10.20
N LEU A 200 2.90 27.87 -9.41
CA LEU A 200 1.70 27.09 -9.16
C LEU A 200 0.57 27.56 -10.06
N ASP A 201 -0.25 26.64 -10.56
CA ASP A 201 -1.44 26.98 -11.33
C ASP A 201 -2.56 27.43 -10.37
N PRO A 202 -2.94 28.72 -10.35
CA PRO A 202 -3.96 29.24 -9.44
C PRO A 202 -5.37 28.66 -9.68
N SER A 203 -5.59 27.97 -10.80
CA SER A 203 -6.85 27.28 -11.08
C SER A 203 -6.98 25.92 -10.37
N VAL A 204 -5.89 25.37 -9.87
CA VAL A 204 -5.86 24.09 -9.15
C VAL A 204 -6.18 24.33 -7.66
N PRO A 205 -7.11 23.58 -7.05
CA PRO A 205 -7.40 23.70 -5.62
C PRO A 205 -6.16 23.50 -4.74
N ALA A 206 -6.01 24.31 -3.68
CA ALA A 206 -4.82 24.32 -2.80
C ALA A 206 -4.48 22.94 -2.23
N LEU A 207 -5.46 22.16 -1.82
CA LEU A 207 -5.25 20.79 -1.30
C LEU A 207 -4.59 19.87 -2.35
N ARG A 208 -4.95 20.03 -3.62
CA ARG A 208 -4.34 19.27 -4.72
C ARG A 208 -2.91 19.76 -5.01
N GLN A 209 -2.71 21.06 -5.03
CA GLN A 209 -1.37 21.66 -5.16
C GLN A 209 -0.45 21.19 -4.01
N HIS A 210 -0.97 21.15 -2.78
CA HIS A 210 -0.22 20.64 -1.62
C HIS A 210 0.27 19.20 -1.84
N GLY A 211 -0.56 18.31 -2.42
CA GLY A 211 -0.16 16.94 -2.76
C GLY A 211 0.94 16.89 -3.83
N GLU A 212 0.88 17.76 -4.84
CA GLU A 212 1.90 17.86 -5.88
C GLU A 212 3.23 18.40 -5.33
N LEU A 213 3.15 19.42 -4.47
CA LEU A 213 4.30 20.00 -3.79
C LEU A 213 4.90 19.04 -2.76
N TRP A 214 4.09 18.23 -2.11
CA TRP A 214 4.56 17.17 -1.23
C TRP A 214 5.46 16.19 -1.99
N ASP A 215 4.98 15.67 -3.12
CA ASP A 215 5.74 14.72 -3.95
C ASP A 215 7.08 15.35 -4.44
N LEU A 216 7.13 16.68 -4.61
CA LEU A 216 8.27 17.40 -5.13
C LEU A 216 9.28 17.87 -4.05
N LEU A 217 8.80 18.28 -2.87
CA LEU A 217 9.61 18.98 -1.86
C LEU A 217 9.87 18.16 -0.59
N VAL A 218 9.07 17.10 -0.34
CA VAL A 218 9.16 16.34 0.90
C VAL A 218 9.77 14.96 0.64
N PRO A 219 10.99 14.68 1.10
CA PRO A 219 11.59 13.36 0.97
C PRO A 219 10.90 12.33 1.89
N ASP A 220 10.93 11.06 1.51
CA ASP A 220 10.38 9.95 2.31
C ASP A 220 11.05 9.83 3.70
N SER A 221 12.31 10.26 3.80
CA SER A 221 13.07 10.25 5.05
C SER A 221 14.06 11.41 5.11
N GLY A 222 14.42 11.84 6.32
CA GLY A 222 15.37 12.92 6.52
C GLY A 222 14.71 14.31 6.61
N GLN A 223 15.51 15.36 6.43
CA GLN A 223 15.08 16.75 6.47
C GLN A 223 14.75 17.24 5.06
N CYS A 224 13.75 18.12 4.96
CA CYS A 224 13.49 18.82 3.70
C CYS A 224 14.64 19.75 3.35
N GLN A 225 14.96 19.88 2.08
CA GLN A 225 16.03 20.77 1.60
C GLN A 225 15.62 22.23 1.61
N THR A 226 14.32 22.52 1.57
CA THR A 226 13.76 23.87 1.50
C THR A 226 12.83 24.14 2.70
N LEU A 227 12.67 25.42 3.05
CA LEU A 227 11.70 25.84 4.07
C LEU A 227 10.26 25.55 3.65
N GLN A 228 9.93 25.69 2.36
CA GLN A 228 8.62 25.31 1.82
C GLN A 228 8.35 23.83 2.03
N GLY A 229 9.31 22.98 1.70
CA GLY A 229 9.18 21.53 1.92
C GLY A 229 8.89 21.22 3.38
N GLU A 230 9.55 21.89 4.31
CA GLU A 230 9.31 21.69 5.74
C GLU A 230 7.91 22.12 6.17
N VAL A 231 7.41 23.26 5.67
CA VAL A 231 6.04 23.73 5.95
C VAL A 231 5.01 22.75 5.40
N ILE A 232 5.16 22.32 4.14
CA ILE A 232 4.30 21.33 3.50
C ILE A 232 4.30 20.01 4.28
N ARG A 233 5.49 19.55 4.72
CA ARG A 233 5.63 18.33 5.51
C ARG A 233 4.90 18.42 6.85
N ILE A 234 4.98 19.56 7.53
CA ILE A 234 4.28 19.75 8.79
C ILE A 234 2.76 19.79 8.56
N ALA A 235 2.29 20.57 7.60
CA ALA A 235 0.87 20.67 7.28
C ALA A 235 0.25 19.31 6.91
N GLY A 236 0.93 18.54 6.03
CA GLY A 236 0.47 17.21 5.65
C GLY A 236 0.45 16.21 6.79
N ARG A 237 1.46 16.22 7.70
CA ARG A 237 1.46 15.34 8.88
C ARG A 237 0.33 15.67 9.85
N VAL A 238 0.06 16.96 10.04
CA VAL A 238 -1.07 17.43 10.87
C VAL A 238 -2.39 17.02 10.22
N GLY A 239 -2.54 17.24 8.91
CA GLY A 239 -3.73 16.83 8.16
C GLY A 239 -4.00 15.34 8.25
N HIS A 240 -3.00 14.51 8.02
CA HIS A 240 -3.12 13.05 8.15
C HIS A 240 -3.56 12.62 9.57
N GLU A 241 -2.99 13.22 10.61
CA GLU A 241 -3.38 12.88 11.98
C GLU A 241 -4.82 13.28 12.30
N VAL A 242 -5.28 14.44 11.80
CA VAL A 242 -6.66 14.92 12.07
C VAL A 242 -7.68 14.18 11.21
N TYR A 243 -7.46 14.09 9.88
CA TYR A 243 -8.45 13.54 8.94
C TYR A 243 -8.49 12.00 8.93
N ASP A 244 -7.33 11.35 8.96
CA ASP A 244 -7.26 9.89 8.77
C ASP A 244 -7.25 9.15 10.11
N ASN A 245 -6.63 9.74 11.15
CA ASN A 245 -6.49 9.11 12.47
C ASN A 245 -7.44 9.70 13.52
N GLY A 246 -8.21 10.75 13.21
CA GLY A 246 -9.12 11.38 14.16
C GLY A 246 -8.42 11.97 15.39
N GLY A 247 -7.13 12.29 15.29
CA GLY A 247 -6.33 12.86 16.38
C GLY A 247 -5.96 11.89 17.49
N ILE A 248 -6.04 10.57 17.26
CA ILE A 248 -5.75 9.54 18.29
C ILE A 248 -4.30 9.63 18.77
N ASN A 249 -3.35 9.93 17.87
CA ASN A 249 -1.93 10.02 18.21
C ASN A 249 -1.49 11.45 18.57
N TRP A 250 -2.43 12.37 18.79
CA TRP A 250 -2.11 13.77 19.08
C TRP A 250 -1.45 13.94 20.43
N ASP A 251 -0.15 14.20 20.42
CA ASP A 251 0.68 14.37 21.62
C ASP A 251 1.45 15.72 21.60
N ARG A 252 2.41 15.84 22.53
CA ARG A 252 3.25 17.05 22.63
C ARG A 252 4.14 17.29 21.41
N SER A 253 4.42 16.26 20.60
CA SER A 253 5.24 16.40 19.40
C SER A 253 4.53 17.20 18.31
N PHE A 254 3.21 17.05 18.17
CA PHE A 254 2.40 17.88 17.25
C PHE A 254 2.39 19.35 17.65
N GLY A 255 2.37 19.65 18.96
CA GLY A 255 2.53 21.03 19.44
C GLY A 255 3.86 21.65 19.00
N LYS A 256 4.96 20.90 19.05
CA LYS A 256 6.26 21.34 18.57
C LYS A 256 6.32 21.51 17.05
N LEU A 257 5.70 20.62 16.29
CA LEU A 257 5.57 20.75 14.84
C LEU A 257 4.83 22.03 14.45
N LEU A 258 3.77 22.35 15.14
CA LEU A 258 3.01 23.59 14.91
C LEU A 258 3.81 24.85 15.28
N ASP A 259 4.63 24.81 16.34
CA ASP A 259 5.57 25.90 16.65
C ASP A 259 6.62 26.08 15.56
N GLN A 260 7.15 24.96 15.05
CA GLN A 260 8.09 24.96 13.93
C GLN A 260 7.45 25.51 12.65
N TYR A 261 6.19 25.11 12.35
CA TYR A 261 5.44 25.67 11.23
C TYR A 261 5.38 27.20 11.30
N LEU A 262 4.96 27.78 12.41
CA LEU A 262 4.91 29.23 12.58
C LEU A 262 6.29 29.88 12.50
N SER A 263 7.33 29.24 13.02
CA SER A 263 8.70 29.74 12.92
C SER A 263 9.15 29.85 11.46
N VAL A 264 8.85 28.83 10.65
CA VAL A 264 9.22 28.82 9.23
C VAL A 264 8.40 29.83 8.45
N VAL A 265 7.08 29.90 8.66
CA VAL A 265 6.19 30.88 8.02
C VAL A 265 6.66 32.32 8.29
N ARG A 266 7.14 32.61 9.50
CA ARG A 266 7.67 33.95 9.88
C ARG A 266 9.06 34.24 9.35
N SER A 267 9.89 33.23 9.08
CA SER A 267 11.28 33.38 8.63
C SER A 267 11.44 33.37 7.11
N GLY A 268 10.39 32.99 6.36
CA GLY A 268 10.37 32.93 4.91
C GLY A 268 10.24 34.30 4.22
N LEU A 269 9.89 34.28 2.95
CA LEU A 269 9.51 35.51 2.22
C LEU A 269 8.31 36.18 2.93
N PRO A 270 8.27 37.53 2.96
CA PRO A 270 7.18 38.24 3.63
C PRO A 270 5.80 37.83 3.07
N MET A 271 4.99 37.25 3.92
CA MET A 271 3.60 36.95 3.62
C MET A 271 2.71 38.14 3.93
N PRO A 272 1.53 38.26 3.29
CA PRO A 272 0.53 39.26 3.68
C PRO A 272 0.20 39.13 5.18
N PRO A 273 0.04 40.26 5.91
CA PRO A 273 -0.26 40.23 7.35
C PRO A 273 -1.48 39.38 7.70
N ASP A 274 -2.51 39.40 6.85
CA ASP A 274 -3.74 38.62 7.05
C ASP A 274 -3.47 37.09 6.95
N SER A 275 -2.57 36.69 6.06
CA SER A 275 -2.16 35.28 5.93
C SER A 275 -1.39 34.80 7.17
N VAL A 276 -0.51 35.63 7.71
CA VAL A 276 0.22 35.33 8.97
C VAL A 276 -0.77 35.20 10.13
N ALA A 277 -1.72 36.13 10.23
CA ALA A 277 -2.75 36.09 11.28
C ALA A 277 -3.63 34.82 11.16
N ARG A 278 -3.99 34.41 9.95
CA ARG A 278 -4.70 33.16 9.68
C ARG A 278 -3.90 31.95 10.16
N ALA A 279 -2.61 31.87 9.83
CA ALA A 279 -1.73 30.78 10.27
C ALA A 279 -1.64 30.71 11.79
N GLU A 280 -1.49 31.85 12.47
CA GLU A 280 -1.46 31.94 13.94
C GLU A 280 -2.75 31.46 14.58
N ALA A 281 -3.90 31.89 14.06
CA ALA A 281 -5.22 31.48 14.53
C ALA A 281 -5.44 29.96 14.33
N ALA A 282 -5.09 29.43 13.17
CA ALA A 282 -5.18 28.01 12.87
C ALA A 282 -4.31 27.15 13.82
N VAL A 283 -3.06 27.55 14.03
CA VAL A 283 -2.16 26.89 14.96
C VAL A 283 -2.66 26.95 16.40
N ALA A 284 -3.19 28.08 16.84
CA ALA A 284 -3.78 28.22 18.18
C ALA A 284 -5.00 27.30 18.36
N SER A 285 -5.86 27.20 17.35
CA SER A 285 -7.00 26.28 17.31
C SER A 285 -6.56 24.83 17.47
N LEU A 286 -5.62 24.37 16.63
CA LEU A 286 -5.10 22.99 16.66
C LEU A 286 -4.42 22.67 18.00
N LYS A 287 -3.66 23.60 18.58
CA LYS A 287 -3.03 23.41 19.90
C LYS A 287 -4.02 23.30 21.03
N SER A 288 -5.16 23.97 20.95
CA SER A 288 -6.25 23.87 21.94
C SER A 288 -7.04 22.56 21.84
N ARG A 289 -6.66 21.65 20.94
CA ARG A 289 -7.38 20.43 20.56
C ARG A 289 -8.79 20.65 20.00
N SER A 290 -9.10 21.86 19.57
CA SER A 290 -10.22 22.13 18.69
C SER A 290 -9.82 21.69 17.28
N MET A 291 -9.80 20.39 17.01
CA MET A 291 -9.38 19.78 15.75
C MET A 291 -10.39 20.10 14.64
N SER A 292 -10.49 21.39 14.27
CA SER A 292 -11.40 21.82 13.23
C SER A 292 -10.77 21.59 11.86
N ASP A 293 -11.53 21.03 10.94
CA ASP A 293 -11.14 20.84 9.55
C ASP A 293 -10.65 22.16 8.94
N GLN A 294 -11.32 23.28 9.25
CA GLN A 294 -10.95 24.61 8.79
C GLN A 294 -9.53 25.01 9.21
N ALA A 295 -9.08 24.66 10.43
CA ALA A 295 -7.74 25.00 10.88
C ALA A 295 -6.66 24.15 10.15
N VAL A 296 -6.98 22.90 9.79
CA VAL A 296 -6.12 22.05 8.96
C VAL A 296 -6.05 22.59 7.55
N ASP A 297 -7.20 22.96 6.96
CA ASP A 297 -7.25 23.55 5.63
C ASP A 297 -6.45 24.84 5.58
N ASP A 298 -6.58 25.72 6.59
CA ASP A 298 -5.84 26.98 6.67
C ASP A 298 -4.33 26.77 6.69
N ILE A 299 -3.78 25.84 7.47
CA ILE A 299 -2.33 25.56 7.46
C ILE A 299 -1.88 24.90 6.16
N THR A 300 -2.74 24.15 5.49
CA THR A 300 -2.45 23.49 4.21
C THR A 300 -2.45 24.49 3.05
N GLU A 301 -3.43 25.42 3.03
CA GLU A 301 -3.50 26.48 2.01
C GLU A 301 -2.36 27.49 2.13
N LEU A 302 -1.84 27.72 3.34
CA LEU A 302 -0.78 28.68 3.61
C LEU A 302 0.63 28.06 3.58
N ALA A 303 0.72 26.72 3.45
CA ALA A 303 1.97 26.00 3.31
C ALA A 303 2.53 26.12 1.90
#